data_33d5990263d6fd58c42685ee1280d8e9
#
_entry.id   33d5990263d6fd58c42685ee1280d8e9
#
_cell.length_a   1.000
_cell.length_b   1.000
_cell.length_c   1.000
_cell.angle_alpha   90.00
_cell.angle_beta   90.00
_cell.angle_gamma   90.00
#
_symmetry.space_group_name_H-M   'P 1'
#
loop_
_entity.id
_entity.type
_entity.pdbx_description
1 polymer ?
#
loop_
_entity_poly.entity_id
_entity_poly.type
_entity_poly.pdbx_seq_one_letter_code
_entity_poly.pdbx_strand_id
1 'polypeptide(L)'
;MLIACEDKKMKLEQGMTVEQCLIKLGVSREGVLAVQQGGRVLEMNAPVTQPGLLCLLTMHTEEGRRIYERSVRFLLLAATNRVLPGQRVRIEYSVSGGVLLRMPGHAITEEETRAIARQMHALAAQNLPFEKKEWTLDDAIAYFDAQGQADKVTLLSRRTTPFFHMYGLDGMWEYFYGAMATRTGMTQVFELTWLPDRGIVLRLPAANHPEKAAPYVHRAGHLAVFDQSTRWCALLGVNNAADVAEMMEGHRFRHFIRLNEALHDKAIADIAADIAIQHKKIVLVAGPSSSGKTTFAQRLALHLNVIGLQPLVISLDNYYLDRDSIPLQEDGTLDLEAISTLDVPLFRQHLAELLDGREVLLPTFSFKLGKRNPGGTPVRLREGQVMVIEGIHGLNPALSEGLHTDAIYRVFVSALTCLNLDDHNRIRTTDVRLLRRIVRDMQFRATPPNNTLSMWPSVRHGEETWIFPYQENADRMFNTALHYELPVLRHYAYDLLKAIPPENENYLAARRLIKTLNYFPDIDEGVLAEIPPLSLLREFIGGCTIEEA
;
A
#
# COMPACT_ATOMS: atom_id res chain seq x y z
N MET A 1 -31.00 -26.08 1.23
CA MET A 1 -30.10 -25.06 1.84
C MET A 1 -30.75 -23.70 1.70
N LEU A 2 -30.55 -22.78 2.66
CA LEU A 2 -31.11 -21.43 2.65
C LEU A 2 -30.00 -20.44 2.28
N ILE A 3 -30.28 -19.55 1.33
CA ILE A 3 -29.41 -18.40 1.03
C ILE A 3 -30.19 -17.09 1.29
N ALA A 4 -29.45 -16.05 1.63
CA ALA A 4 -29.99 -14.71 1.85
C ALA A 4 -29.13 -13.68 1.12
N CYS A 5 -29.75 -12.56 0.71
CA CYS A 5 -29.04 -11.38 0.23
C CYS A 5 -29.89 -10.18 0.61
N GLU A 6 -29.32 -9.20 1.29
CA GLU A 6 -30.06 -8.12 1.92
C GLU A 6 -31.17 -8.70 2.84
N ASP A 7 -32.39 -8.22 2.78
CA ASP A 7 -33.53 -8.72 3.58
C ASP A 7 -34.26 -9.94 2.95
N LYS A 8 -33.79 -10.41 1.78
CA LYS A 8 -34.47 -11.44 1.00
C LYS A 8 -33.83 -12.81 1.24
N LYS A 9 -34.69 -13.85 1.28
CA LYS A 9 -34.26 -15.24 1.54
C LYS A 9 -34.92 -16.19 0.55
N MET A 10 -34.20 -17.22 0.14
CA MET A 10 -34.75 -18.29 -0.70
C MET A 10 -34.10 -19.64 -0.40
N LYS A 11 -34.77 -20.71 -0.81
CA LYS A 11 -34.20 -22.05 -0.80
C LYS A 11 -33.28 -22.19 -2.02
N LEU A 12 -32.00 -22.53 -1.76
CA LEU A 12 -31.01 -22.77 -2.82
C LEU A 12 -31.37 -24.06 -3.59
N GLU A 13 -31.43 -23.98 -4.90
CA GLU A 13 -31.51 -25.13 -5.81
C GLU A 13 -30.09 -25.52 -6.27
N GLN A 14 -29.86 -26.79 -6.48
CA GLN A 14 -28.55 -27.31 -6.87
C GLN A 14 -28.11 -26.74 -8.23
N GLY A 15 -26.88 -26.27 -8.32
CA GLY A 15 -26.28 -25.79 -9.57
C GLY A 15 -26.61 -24.33 -9.94
N MET A 16 -27.41 -23.62 -9.14
CA MET A 16 -27.66 -22.19 -9.40
C MET A 16 -26.39 -21.37 -9.26
N THR A 17 -26.15 -20.49 -10.24
CA THR A 17 -25.10 -19.48 -10.17
C THR A 17 -25.48 -18.31 -9.26
N VAL A 18 -24.48 -17.54 -8.85
CA VAL A 18 -24.71 -16.28 -8.09
C VAL A 18 -25.73 -15.40 -8.82
N GLU A 19 -25.54 -15.17 -10.11
CA GLU A 19 -26.44 -14.33 -10.91
C GLU A 19 -27.88 -14.85 -10.90
N GLN A 20 -28.09 -16.15 -11.07
CA GLN A 20 -29.42 -16.77 -11.00
C GLN A 20 -30.04 -16.64 -9.61
N CYS A 21 -29.23 -16.76 -8.56
CA CYS A 21 -29.70 -16.56 -7.19
C CYS A 21 -30.18 -15.13 -6.95
N LEU A 22 -29.41 -14.11 -7.39
CA LEU A 22 -29.81 -12.71 -7.25
C LEU A 22 -31.07 -12.36 -8.05
N ILE A 23 -31.21 -12.91 -9.27
CA ILE A 23 -32.43 -12.77 -10.08
C ILE A 23 -33.65 -13.34 -9.32
N LYS A 24 -33.54 -14.56 -8.81
CA LYS A 24 -34.63 -15.24 -8.12
C LYS A 24 -35.00 -14.58 -6.79
N LEU A 25 -34.01 -13.97 -6.11
CA LEU A 25 -34.21 -13.14 -4.93
C LEU A 25 -34.82 -11.76 -5.27
N GLY A 26 -34.86 -11.36 -6.56
CA GLY A 26 -35.27 -10.03 -6.98
C GLY A 26 -34.35 -8.91 -6.47
N VAL A 27 -33.03 -9.20 -6.33
CA VAL A 27 -32.00 -8.24 -5.96
C VAL A 27 -31.43 -7.60 -7.22
N SER A 28 -31.23 -6.27 -7.17
CA SER A 28 -30.59 -5.55 -8.28
C SER A 28 -29.17 -6.07 -8.53
N ARG A 29 -28.82 -6.22 -9.79
CA ARG A 29 -27.47 -6.64 -10.22
C ARG A 29 -26.64 -5.48 -10.77
N GLU A 30 -27.21 -4.29 -10.79
CA GLU A 30 -26.54 -3.10 -11.30
C GLU A 30 -25.28 -2.80 -10.47
N GLY A 31 -24.14 -2.70 -11.14
CA GLY A 31 -22.85 -2.46 -10.50
C GLY A 31 -22.30 -3.62 -9.67
N VAL A 32 -22.99 -4.77 -9.58
CA VAL A 32 -22.52 -5.95 -8.84
C VAL A 32 -21.47 -6.71 -9.65
N LEU A 33 -20.25 -6.81 -9.13
CA LEU A 33 -19.12 -7.48 -9.78
C LEU A 33 -18.97 -8.95 -9.34
N ALA A 34 -19.29 -9.23 -8.08
CA ALA A 34 -19.22 -10.55 -7.46
C ALA A 34 -20.01 -10.52 -6.15
N VAL A 35 -20.04 -11.64 -5.42
CA VAL A 35 -20.56 -11.67 -4.04
C VAL A 35 -19.53 -12.28 -3.11
N GLN A 36 -19.57 -11.86 -1.85
CA GLN A 36 -18.88 -12.53 -0.76
C GLN A 36 -19.86 -13.46 -0.04
N GLN A 37 -19.46 -14.70 0.17
CA GLN A 37 -20.18 -15.66 1.00
C GLN A 37 -19.21 -16.24 2.03
N GLY A 38 -19.35 -15.83 3.28
CA GLY A 38 -18.37 -16.16 4.32
C GLY A 38 -16.94 -15.74 3.91
N GLY A 39 -15.98 -16.63 4.03
CA GLY A 39 -14.59 -16.41 3.64
C GLY A 39 -14.28 -16.58 2.14
N ARG A 40 -15.26 -16.54 1.24
CA ARG A 40 -15.09 -16.74 -0.20
C ARG A 40 -15.69 -15.64 -1.03
N VAL A 41 -15.01 -15.29 -2.12
CA VAL A 41 -15.56 -14.44 -3.18
C VAL A 41 -16.02 -15.35 -4.32
N LEU A 42 -17.27 -15.21 -4.71
CA LEU A 42 -17.90 -15.93 -5.81
C LEU A 42 -18.17 -14.97 -6.96
N GLU A 43 -17.67 -15.28 -8.13
CA GLU A 43 -17.97 -14.54 -9.36
C GLU A 43 -19.43 -14.76 -9.77
N MET A 44 -20.02 -13.87 -10.55
CA MET A 44 -21.45 -13.90 -10.90
C MET A 44 -21.89 -15.20 -11.59
N ASN A 45 -20.98 -15.84 -12.34
CA ASN A 45 -21.22 -17.13 -13.01
C ASN A 45 -20.84 -18.35 -12.16
N ALA A 46 -20.30 -18.17 -10.96
CA ALA A 46 -19.92 -19.27 -10.08
C ALA A 46 -21.16 -19.93 -9.45
N PRO A 47 -21.18 -21.28 -9.30
CA PRO A 47 -22.26 -21.97 -8.60
C PRO A 47 -22.21 -21.68 -7.09
N VAL A 48 -23.39 -21.43 -6.51
CA VAL A 48 -23.56 -21.31 -5.06
C VAL A 48 -23.75 -22.71 -4.48
N THR A 49 -22.77 -23.18 -3.70
CA THR A 49 -22.75 -24.57 -3.19
C THR A 49 -23.03 -24.68 -1.70
N GLN A 50 -23.06 -23.58 -0.98
CA GLN A 50 -23.24 -23.54 0.48
C GLN A 50 -24.38 -22.61 0.88
N PRO A 51 -25.06 -22.86 2.02
CA PRO A 51 -26.00 -21.89 2.59
C PRO A 51 -25.28 -20.67 3.14
N GLY A 52 -25.99 -19.57 3.30
CA GLY A 52 -25.46 -18.38 3.97
C GLY A 52 -25.85 -17.07 3.30
N LEU A 53 -25.31 -15.98 3.83
CA LEU A 53 -25.52 -14.63 3.35
C LEU A 53 -24.62 -14.35 2.12
N LEU A 54 -25.21 -13.77 1.08
CA LEU A 54 -24.51 -13.24 -0.09
C LEU A 54 -24.37 -11.74 0.05
N CYS A 55 -23.16 -11.25 0.33
CA CYS A 55 -22.86 -9.82 0.41
C CYS A 55 -22.42 -9.31 -0.96
N LEU A 56 -23.05 -8.28 -1.48
CA LEU A 56 -22.78 -7.73 -2.80
C LEU A 56 -21.41 -7.00 -2.81
N LEU A 57 -20.61 -7.29 -3.82
CA LEU A 57 -19.32 -6.63 -4.07
C LEU A 57 -19.45 -5.70 -5.27
N THR A 58 -19.45 -4.41 -4.98
CA THR A 58 -19.60 -3.32 -5.96
C THR A 58 -18.38 -2.39 -5.87
N MET A 59 -18.34 -1.33 -6.69
CA MET A 59 -17.30 -0.29 -6.61
C MET A 59 -17.23 0.43 -5.26
N HIS A 60 -18.30 0.38 -4.45
CA HIS A 60 -18.30 0.95 -3.09
C HIS A 60 -17.53 0.09 -2.09
N THR A 61 -17.33 -1.20 -2.37
CA THR A 61 -16.55 -2.12 -1.51
C THR A 61 -15.09 -2.20 -1.96
N GLU A 62 -14.16 -2.40 -1.01
CA GLU A 62 -12.74 -2.51 -1.34
C GLU A 62 -12.45 -3.71 -2.26
N GLU A 63 -13.04 -4.88 -1.98
CA GLU A 63 -12.82 -6.06 -2.82
C GLU A 63 -13.47 -5.89 -4.21
N GLY A 64 -14.63 -5.23 -4.30
CA GLY A 64 -15.24 -4.91 -5.60
C GLY A 64 -14.33 -4.02 -6.45
N ARG A 65 -13.72 -2.97 -5.86
CA ARG A 65 -12.71 -2.15 -6.58
C ARG A 65 -11.51 -2.96 -7.02
N ARG A 66 -11.08 -3.94 -6.23
CA ARG A 66 -9.96 -4.84 -6.59
C ARG A 66 -10.34 -5.76 -7.76
N ILE A 67 -11.59 -6.25 -7.78
CA ILE A 67 -12.13 -7.04 -8.91
C ILE A 67 -12.17 -6.17 -10.17
N TYR A 68 -12.70 -4.98 -10.07
CA TYR A 68 -12.78 -4.04 -11.18
C TYR A 68 -11.40 -3.72 -11.76
N GLU A 69 -10.44 -3.29 -10.92
CA GLU A 69 -9.07 -2.98 -11.34
C GLU A 69 -8.40 -4.15 -12.05
N ARG A 70 -8.52 -5.39 -11.51
CA ARG A 70 -7.95 -6.60 -12.17
C ARG A 70 -8.55 -6.83 -13.55
N SER A 71 -9.86 -6.69 -13.67
CA SER A 71 -10.58 -6.92 -14.93
C SER A 71 -10.24 -5.86 -15.97
N VAL A 72 -10.16 -4.58 -15.59
CA VAL A 72 -9.74 -3.51 -16.51
C VAL A 72 -8.27 -3.65 -16.90
N ARG A 73 -7.38 -4.11 -16.00
CA ARG A 73 -5.98 -4.40 -16.35
C ARG A 73 -5.88 -5.52 -17.39
N PHE A 74 -6.68 -6.59 -17.25
CA PHE A 74 -6.68 -7.64 -18.27
C PHE A 74 -7.23 -7.15 -19.61
N LEU A 75 -8.29 -6.32 -19.59
CA LEU A 75 -8.80 -5.66 -20.78
C LEU A 75 -7.73 -4.80 -21.47
N LEU A 76 -6.92 -4.07 -20.68
CA LEU A 76 -5.81 -3.27 -21.20
C LEU A 76 -4.72 -4.14 -21.82
N LEU A 77 -4.33 -5.25 -21.17
CA LEU A 77 -3.33 -6.17 -21.73
C LEU A 77 -3.78 -6.75 -23.07
N ALA A 78 -5.04 -7.19 -23.18
CA ALA A 78 -5.62 -7.71 -24.42
C ALA A 78 -5.68 -6.60 -25.51
N ALA A 79 -6.10 -5.40 -25.17
CA ALA A 79 -6.10 -4.26 -26.10
C ALA A 79 -4.70 -3.85 -26.56
N THR A 80 -3.73 -3.88 -25.64
CA THR A 80 -2.32 -3.60 -26.00
C THR A 80 -1.79 -4.65 -26.95
N ASN A 81 -2.06 -5.93 -26.72
CA ASN A 81 -1.62 -7.00 -27.61
C ASN A 81 -2.24 -6.89 -29.03
N ARG A 82 -3.44 -6.31 -29.16
CA ARG A 82 -4.04 -6.02 -30.48
C ARG A 82 -3.33 -4.89 -31.23
N VAL A 83 -2.89 -3.85 -30.51
CA VAL A 83 -2.27 -2.65 -31.10
C VAL A 83 -0.77 -2.85 -31.29
N LEU A 84 -0.12 -3.48 -30.34
CA LEU A 84 1.33 -3.72 -30.28
C LEU A 84 1.58 -5.21 -29.96
N PRO A 85 1.39 -6.12 -30.93
CA PRO A 85 1.56 -7.55 -30.71
C PRO A 85 2.94 -7.91 -30.16
N GLY A 86 2.96 -8.73 -29.09
CA GLY A 86 4.21 -9.18 -28.45
C GLY A 86 4.92 -8.13 -27.61
N GLN A 87 4.39 -6.90 -27.48
CA GLN A 87 5.00 -5.89 -26.64
C GLN A 87 4.84 -6.23 -25.16
N ARG A 88 5.97 -6.29 -24.45
CA ARG A 88 5.98 -6.50 -22.99
C ARG A 88 5.34 -5.30 -22.29
N VAL A 89 4.40 -5.56 -21.39
CA VAL A 89 3.74 -4.55 -20.55
C VAL A 89 4.12 -4.82 -19.11
N ARG A 90 4.52 -3.79 -18.38
CA ARG A 90 4.77 -3.88 -16.94
C ARG A 90 3.85 -2.92 -16.20
N ILE A 91 3.11 -3.46 -15.25
CA ILE A 91 2.28 -2.69 -14.33
C ILE A 91 3.17 -2.24 -13.18
N GLU A 92 3.34 -0.94 -13.04
CA GLU A 92 4.26 -0.37 -12.05
C GLU A 92 3.54 -0.08 -10.72
N TYR A 93 3.28 1.15 -10.42
CA TYR A 93 2.74 1.62 -9.15
C TYR A 93 1.49 2.47 -9.32
N SER A 94 0.79 2.72 -8.19
CA SER A 94 -0.37 3.62 -8.21
C SER A 94 0.08 5.07 -8.29
N VAL A 95 -0.57 5.82 -9.17
CA VAL A 95 -0.39 7.26 -9.30
C VAL A 95 -1.73 7.93 -9.63
N SER A 96 -2.06 9.02 -8.94
CA SER A 96 -3.24 9.86 -9.23
C SER A 96 -4.55 9.09 -9.39
N GLY A 97 -4.86 8.17 -8.46
CA GLY A 97 -6.09 7.36 -8.55
C GLY A 97 -6.09 6.31 -9.65
N GLY A 98 -4.96 6.09 -10.30
CA GLY A 98 -4.77 5.08 -11.34
C GLY A 98 -3.54 4.21 -11.11
N VAL A 99 -3.12 3.54 -12.17
CA VAL A 99 -1.96 2.64 -12.19
C VAL A 99 -1.07 3.01 -13.37
N LEU A 100 0.22 3.25 -13.11
CA LEU A 100 1.20 3.48 -14.18
C LEU A 100 1.60 2.15 -14.82
N LEU A 101 1.71 2.17 -16.13
CA LEU A 101 2.19 1.05 -16.95
C LEU A 101 3.38 1.54 -17.79
N ARG A 102 4.37 0.69 -17.92
CA ARG A 102 5.51 0.89 -18.80
C ARG A 102 5.62 -0.25 -19.82
N MET A 103 6.27 0.04 -20.91
CA MET A 103 6.59 -0.94 -21.93
C MET A 103 8.12 -1.04 -22.04
N PRO A 104 8.75 -1.99 -21.35
CA PRO A 104 10.21 -2.14 -21.39
C PRO A 104 10.71 -2.27 -22.83
N GLY A 105 11.69 -1.42 -23.20
CA GLY A 105 12.24 -1.42 -24.55
C GLY A 105 11.42 -0.66 -25.60
N HIS A 106 10.25 -0.09 -25.25
CA HIS A 106 9.40 0.67 -26.17
C HIS A 106 8.95 2.00 -25.54
N ALA A 107 9.30 3.11 -26.17
CA ALA A 107 8.82 4.45 -25.80
C ALA A 107 7.44 4.68 -26.40
N ILE A 108 6.39 4.35 -25.64
CA ILE A 108 5.01 4.48 -26.11
C ILE A 108 4.65 5.92 -26.44
N THR A 109 3.98 6.11 -27.57
CA THR A 109 3.51 7.40 -28.07
C THR A 109 2.09 7.71 -27.61
N GLU A 110 1.70 8.98 -27.73
CA GLU A 110 0.33 9.40 -27.45
C GLU A 110 -0.67 8.76 -28.43
N GLU A 111 -0.27 8.59 -29.71
CA GLU A 111 -1.12 7.97 -30.73
C GLU A 111 -1.39 6.48 -30.41
N GLU A 112 -0.36 5.73 -30.04
CA GLU A 112 -0.50 4.34 -29.60
C GLU A 112 -1.38 4.26 -28.35
N THR A 113 -1.21 5.16 -27.38
CA THR A 113 -2.06 5.24 -26.18
C THR A 113 -3.53 5.45 -26.55
N ARG A 114 -3.81 6.34 -27.48
CA ARG A 114 -5.18 6.57 -27.99
C ARG A 114 -5.71 5.34 -28.76
N ALA A 115 -4.86 4.65 -29.50
CA ALA A 115 -5.23 3.41 -30.18
C ALA A 115 -5.59 2.29 -29.19
N ILE A 116 -4.78 2.10 -28.16
CA ILE A 116 -5.07 1.14 -27.07
C ILE A 116 -6.38 1.49 -26.39
N ALA A 117 -6.62 2.78 -26.04
CA ALA A 117 -7.87 3.20 -25.42
C ALA A 117 -9.10 2.87 -26.30
N ARG A 118 -9.02 3.13 -27.62
CA ARG A 118 -10.10 2.76 -28.55
C ARG A 118 -10.36 1.24 -28.55
N GLN A 119 -9.30 0.41 -28.54
CA GLN A 119 -9.45 -1.04 -28.48
C GLN A 119 -10.04 -1.52 -27.15
N MET A 120 -9.66 -0.91 -26.03
CA MET A 120 -10.26 -1.22 -24.72
C MET A 120 -11.76 -0.94 -24.74
N HIS A 121 -12.20 0.23 -25.21
CA HIS A 121 -13.63 0.56 -25.31
C HIS A 121 -14.36 -0.38 -26.27
N ALA A 122 -13.74 -0.75 -27.39
CA ALA A 122 -14.34 -1.69 -28.33
C ALA A 122 -14.53 -3.08 -27.70
N LEU A 123 -13.53 -3.61 -26.97
CA LEU A 123 -13.63 -4.89 -26.25
C LEU A 123 -14.68 -4.81 -25.11
N ALA A 124 -14.75 -3.70 -24.37
CA ALA A 124 -15.75 -3.50 -23.33
C ALA A 124 -17.18 -3.50 -23.91
N ALA A 125 -17.39 -2.80 -25.03
CA ALA A 125 -18.68 -2.74 -25.72
C ALA A 125 -19.14 -4.08 -26.30
N GLN A 126 -18.23 -4.95 -26.71
CA GLN A 126 -18.52 -6.31 -27.19
C GLN A 126 -19.05 -7.21 -26.07
N ASN A 127 -18.90 -6.84 -24.82
CA ASN A 127 -19.38 -7.60 -23.66
C ASN A 127 -18.92 -9.08 -23.67
N LEU A 128 -17.65 -9.31 -23.99
CA LEU A 128 -17.05 -10.63 -24.06
C LEU A 128 -16.95 -11.27 -22.67
N PRO A 129 -17.08 -12.61 -22.55
CA PRO A 129 -16.82 -13.28 -21.29
C PRO A 129 -15.31 -13.25 -20.97
N PHE A 130 -14.98 -13.05 -19.69
CA PHE A 130 -13.69 -13.47 -19.18
C PHE A 130 -13.78 -14.99 -18.94
N GLU A 131 -13.16 -15.77 -19.83
CA GLU A 131 -13.13 -17.21 -19.67
C GLU A 131 -12.33 -17.58 -18.42
N LYS A 132 -12.78 -18.59 -17.68
CA LYS A 132 -12.04 -19.10 -16.51
C LYS A 132 -11.86 -20.59 -16.66
N LYS A 133 -10.61 -21.04 -16.65
CA LYS A 133 -10.25 -22.46 -16.78
C LYS A 133 -9.21 -22.84 -15.72
N GLU A 134 -9.31 -24.06 -15.22
CA GLU A 134 -8.27 -24.66 -14.41
C GLU A 134 -7.19 -25.23 -15.33
N TRP A 135 -5.95 -24.84 -15.09
CA TRP A 135 -4.78 -25.31 -15.81
C TRP A 135 -3.84 -26.03 -14.86
N THR A 136 -3.07 -27.00 -15.39
CA THR A 136 -1.94 -27.55 -14.66
C THR A 136 -0.82 -26.50 -14.56
N LEU A 137 0.03 -26.65 -13.57
CA LEU A 137 1.17 -25.77 -13.42
C LEU A 137 2.12 -25.85 -14.63
N ASP A 138 2.34 -27.07 -15.12
CA ASP A 138 3.22 -27.33 -16.27
C ASP A 138 2.68 -26.71 -17.57
N ASP A 139 1.38 -26.82 -17.84
CA ASP A 139 0.75 -26.21 -19.01
C ASP A 139 0.87 -24.67 -18.96
N ALA A 140 0.70 -24.09 -17.80
CA ALA A 140 0.82 -22.64 -17.64
C ALA A 140 2.27 -22.16 -17.77
N ILE A 141 3.23 -22.88 -17.22
CA ILE A 141 4.67 -22.58 -17.39
C ILE A 141 5.02 -22.65 -18.88
N ALA A 142 4.63 -23.71 -19.58
CA ALA A 142 4.88 -23.85 -21.01
C ALA A 142 4.25 -22.71 -21.83
N TYR A 143 3.02 -22.30 -21.48
CA TYR A 143 2.35 -21.17 -22.13
C TYR A 143 3.12 -19.85 -21.94
N PHE A 144 3.51 -19.51 -20.71
CA PHE A 144 4.21 -18.25 -20.43
C PHE A 144 5.64 -18.25 -20.98
N ASP A 145 6.30 -19.41 -21.02
CA ASP A 145 7.61 -19.55 -21.66
C ASP A 145 7.52 -19.27 -23.17
N ALA A 146 6.52 -19.86 -23.84
CA ALA A 146 6.25 -19.59 -25.25
C ALA A 146 5.90 -18.10 -25.54
N GLN A 147 5.38 -17.36 -24.55
CA GLN A 147 5.11 -15.93 -24.63
C GLN A 147 6.32 -15.06 -24.22
N GLY A 148 7.46 -15.65 -23.85
CA GLY A 148 8.64 -14.94 -23.39
C GLY A 148 8.50 -14.24 -22.02
N GLN A 149 7.55 -14.68 -21.17
CA GLN A 149 7.27 -14.10 -19.86
C GLN A 149 8.07 -14.83 -18.76
N ALA A 150 9.40 -14.67 -18.79
CA ALA A 150 10.34 -15.36 -17.90
C ALA A 150 10.08 -15.09 -16.41
N ASP A 151 9.60 -13.90 -16.05
CA ASP A 151 9.21 -13.53 -14.69
C ASP A 151 8.11 -14.45 -14.14
N LYS A 152 7.11 -14.76 -14.95
CA LYS A 152 6.03 -15.68 -14.57
C LYS A 152 6.50 -17.14 -14.52
N VAL A 153 7.32 -17.57 -15.45
CA VAL A 153 7.93 -18.90 -15.45
C VAL A 153 8.68 -19.13 -14.14
N THR A 154 9.56 -18.18 -13.76
CA THR A 154 10.34 -18.25 -12.52
C THR A 154 9.43 -18.24 -11.28
N LEU A 155 8.41 -17.38 -11.27
CA LEU A 155 7.50 -17.28 -10.12
C LEU A 155 6.64 -18.56 -9.97
N LEU A 156 6.11 -19.08 -11.07
CA LEU A 156 5.27 -20.29 -11.08
C LEU A 156 6.08 -21.54 -10.70
N SER A 157 7.34 -21.65 -11.10
CA SER A 157 8.22 -22.77 -10.74
C SER A 157 8.43 -22.93 -9.24
N ARG A 158 8.17 -21.88 -8.45
CA ARG A 158 8.24 -21.89 -6.96
C ARG A 158 6.90 -22.27 -6.31
N ARG A 159 5.89 -22.53 -7.09
CA ARG A 159 4.54 -22.82 -6.61
C ARG A 159 4.39 -24.30 -6.22
N THR A 160 3.71 -24.56 -5.10
CA THR A 160 3.49 -25.92 -4.60
C THR A 160 2.13 -26.52 -4.99
N THR A 161 1.19 -25.70 -5.47
CA THR A 161 -0.14 -26.17 -5.88
C THR A 161 -0.13 -26.56 -7.34
N PRO A 162 -0.51 -27.81 -7.71
CA PRO A 162 -0.38 -28.32 -9.07
C PRO A 162 -1.38 -27.73 -10.07
N PHE A 163 -2.45 -27.10 -9.58
CA PHE A 163 -3.52 -26.51 -10.42
C PHE A 163 -3.84 -25.10 -9.96
N PHE A 164 -4.27 -24.25 -10.90
CA PHE A 164 -4.80 -22.93 -10.60
C PHE A 164 -5.64 -22.38 -11.76
N HIS A 165 -6.37 -21.31 -11.49
CA HIS A 165 -7.26 -20.73 -12.48
C HIS A 165 -6.53 -19.72 -13.36
N MET A 166 -6.67 -19.91 -14.68
CA MET A 166 -6.31 -18.96 -15.71
C MET A 166 -7.57 -18.24 -16.23
N TYR A 167 -7.41 -16.98 -16.59
CA TYR A 167 -8.46 -16.19 -17.23
C TYR A 167 -8.10 -15.93 -18.69
N GLY A 168 -9.05 -16.13 -19.58
CA GLY A 168 -8.91 -15.94 -21.03
C GLY A 168 -9.71 -14.74 -21.50
N LEU A 169 -9.14 -13.94 -22.38
CA LEU A 169 -9.79 -12.85 -23.11
C LEU A 169 -9.13 -12.69 -24.48
N ASP A 170 -9.91 -12.77 -25.55
CA ASP A 170 -9.44 -12.48 -26.90
C ASP A 170 -8.21 -13.32 -27.32
N GLY A 171 -8.23 -14.60 -26.95
CA GLY A 171 -7.13 -15.54 -27.25
C GLY A 171 -5.91 -15.43 -26.32
N MET A 172 -5.84 -14.43 -25.48
CA MET A 172 -4.80 -14.25 -24.46
C MET A 172 -5.22 -14.91 -23.16
N TRP A 173 -4.28 -15.59 -22.48
CA TRP A 173 -4.49 -16.16 -21.14
C TRP A 173 -3.58 -15.50 -20.13
N GLU A 174 -4.14 -15.28 -18.92
CA GLU A 174 -3.44 -14.61 -17.81
C GLU A 174 -3.96 -15.15 -16.48
N TYR A 175 -3.20 -14.96 -15.40
CA TYR A 175 -3.66 -15.26 -14.05
C TYR A 175 -3.66 -14.02 -13.15
N PHE A 176 -4.59 -14.01 -12.21
CA PHE A 176 -4.71 -12.94 -11.23
C PHE A 176 -4.96 -13.49 -9.82
N TYR A 177 -4.56 -12.75 -8.81
CA TYR A 177 -4.67 -13.16 -7.40
C TYR A 177 -6.02 -12.77 -6.79
N GLY A 178 -7.12 -13.23 -7.36
CA GLY A 178 -8.46 -12.99 -6.88
C GLY A 178 -9.52 -13.16 -7.95
N ALA A 179 -10.78 -12.95 -7.59
CA ALA A 179 -11.90 -12.99 -8.51
C ALA A 179 -11.84 -11.84 -9.53
N MET A 180 -12.49 -12.04 -10.68
CA MET A 180 -12.65 -11.03 -11.73
C MET A 180 -14.12 -10.79 -12.04
N ALA A 181 -14.42 -9.71 -12.75
CA ALA A 181 -15.69 -9.56 -13.42
C ALA A 181 -15.90 -10.70 -14.41
N THR A 182 -17.15 -11.07 -14.69
CA THR A 182 -17.43 -12.19 -15.59
C THR A 182 -17.46 -11.79 -17.06
N ARG A 183 -17.60 -10.50 -17.36
CA ARG A 183 -17.71 -9.99 -18.73
C ARG A 183 -17.08 -8.59 -18.85
N THR A 184 -16.53 -8.28 -20.02
CA THR A 184 -15.89 -7.00 -20.30
C THR A 184 -16.86 -5.81 -20.20
N GLY A 185 -18.14 -6.02 -20.48
CA GLY A 185 -19.20 -4.99 -20.33
C GLY A 185 -19.42 -4.51 -18.89
N MET A 186 -18.90 -5.22 -17.89
CA MET A 186 -18.94 -4.80 -16.48
C MET A 186 -17.79 -3.81 -16.14
N THR A 187 -16.91 -3.50 -17.07
CA THR A 187 -15.68 -2.70 -16.87
C THR A 187 -15.56 -1.57 -17.89
N GLN A 188 -16.61 -0.75 -18.03
CA GLN A 188 -16.71 0.28 -19.08
C GLN A 188 -16.08 1.62 -18.72
N VAL A 189 -15.90 1.91 -17.41
CA VAL A 189 -15.45 3.22 -16.92
C VAL A 189 -13.95 3.19 -16.64
N PHE A 190 -13.16 3.70 -17.55
CA PHE A 190 -11.71 3.88 -17.44
C PHE A 190 -11.25 4.93 -18.43
N GLU A 191 -10.08 5.49 -18.20
CA GLU A 191 -9.40 6.35 -19.16
C GLU A 191 -7.89 6.08 -19.13
N LEU A 192 -7.22 6.33 -20.27
CA LEU A 192 -5.77 6.29 -20.38
C LEU A 192 -5.22 7.72 -20.49
N THR A 193 -4.17 7.99 -19.72
CA THR A 193 -3.40 9.24 -19.83
C THR A 193 -1.98 8.91 -20.21
N TRP A 194 -1.53 9.41 -21.36
CA TRP A 194 -0.14 9.31 -21.75
C TRP A 194 0.73 10.25 -20.94
N LEU A 195 1.86 9.76 -20.45
CA LEU A 195 2.89 10.53 -19.78
C LEU A 195 4.18 10.45 -20.62
N PRO A 196 4.66 11.56 -21.18
CA PRO A 196 5.92 11.58 -21.93
C PRO A 196 7.05 10.92 -21.13
N ASP A 197 7.84 10.07 -21.77
CA ASP A 197 9.01 9.36 -21.23
C ASP A 197 8.73 8.42 -20.02
N ARG A 198 7.46 8.28 -19.61
CA ARG A 198 7.08 7.48 -18.43
C ARG A 198 6.17 6.30 -18.75
N GLY A 199 5.28 6.43 -19.73
CA GLY A 199 4.32 5.39 -20.09
C GLY A 199 2.87 5.84 -20.06
N ILE A 200 1.97 4.98 -19.62
CA ILE A 200 0.52 5.22 -19.58
C ILE A 200 0.02 5.12 -18.15
N VAL A 201 -0.88 6.02 -17.74
CA VAL A 201 -1.67 5.87 -16.52
C VAL A 201 -3.05 5.37 -16.89
N LEU A 202 -3.39 4.15 -16.44
CA LEU A 202 -4.74 3.63 -16.44
C LEU A 202 -5.49 4.25 -15.28
N ARG A 203 -6.43 5.17 -15.56
CA ARG A 203 -7.28 5.82 -14.56
C ARG A 203 -8.57 5.04 -14.37
N LEU A 204 -8.92 4.83 -13.13
CA LEU A 204 -10.08 4.05 -12.69
C LEU A 204 -11.07 4.94 -11.95
N PRO A 205 -12.34 4.55 -11.83
CA PRO A 205 -13.31 5.30 -11.06
C PRO A 205 -13.00 5.28 -9.56
N ALA A 206 -13.29 6.37 -8.87
CA ALA A 206 -13.25 6.43 -7.42
C ALA A 206 -14.52 5.81 -6.80
N ALA A 207 -14.44 5.39 -5.54
CA ALA A 207 -15.57 4.76 -4.86
C ALA A 207 -16.81 5.65 -4.77
N ASN A 208 -16.63 6.96 -4.59
CA ASN A 208 -17.69 7.96 -4.51
C ASN A 208 -18.18 8.45 -5.88
N HIS A 209 -17.48 8.10 -6.97
CA HIS A 209 -17.82 8.48 -8.34
C HIS A 209 -17.57 7.31 -9.30
N PRO A 210 -18.34 6.20 -9.19
CA PRO A 210 -18.14 5.00 -10.01
C PRO A 210 -18.50 5.21 -11.49
N GLU A 211 -19.19 6.30 -11.82
CA GLU A 211 -19.63 6.66 -13.17
C GLU A 211 -18.56 7.32 -14.05
N LYS A 212 -17.43 7.71 -13.48
CA LYS A 212 -16.36 8.39 -14.23
C LYS A 212 -14.97 8.02 -13.71
N ALA A 213 -13.99 8.00 -14.60
CA ALA A 213 -12.59 7.82 -14.21
C ALA A 213 -12.09 9.01 -13.38
N ALA A 214 -11.30 8.73 -12.34
CA ALA A 214 -10.70 9.77 -11.51
C ALA A 214 -9.82 10.70 -12.36
N PRO A 215 -9.81 12.02 -12.10
CA PRO A 215 -8.98 12.95 -12.84
C PRO A 215 -7.48 12.65 -12.59
N TYR A 216 -6.66 12.88 -13.61
CA TYR A 216 -5.21 12.83 -13.42
C TYR A 216 -4.74 14.09 -12.70
N VAL A 217 -4.03 13.90 -11.59
CA VAL A 217 -3.35 14.97 -10.86
C VAL A 217 -1.85 14.71 -10.93
N HIS A 218 -1.11 15.64 -11.53
CA HIS A 218 0.35 15.52 -11.59
C HIS A 218 0.95 15.68 -10.18
N ARG A 219 1.69 14.68 -9.71
CA ARG A 219 2.35 14.64 -8.40
C ARG A 219 3.84 14.46 -8.58
N ALA A 220 4.56 15.56 -8.76
CA ALA A 220 5.97 15.56 -9.11
C ALA A 220 6.84 14.88 -8.04
N GLY A 221 6.60 15.16 -6.76
CA GLY A 221 7.33 14.55 -5.65
C GLY A 221 7.15 13.04 -5.62
N HIS A 222 5.91 12.58 -5.77
CA HIS A 222 5.58 11.15 -5.79
C HIS A 222 6.27 10.43 -6.96
N LEU A 223 6.22 11.00 -8.16
CA LEU A 223 6.88 10.45 -9.35
C LEU A 223 8.41 10.37 -9.19
N ALA A 224 9.03 11.41 -8.61
CA ALA A 224 10.48 11.43 -8.38
C ALA A 224 10.95 10.31 -7.45
N VAL A 225 10.18 10.02 -6.40
CA VAL A 225 10.48 8.90 -5.47
C VAL A 225 10.37 7.56 -6.17
N PHE A 226 9.36 7.36 -7.01
CA PHE A 226 9.26 6.12 -7.78
C PHE A 226 10.38 5.96 -8.80
N ASP A 227 10.81 7.04 -9.45
CA ASP A 227 11.98 7.00 -10.34
C ASP A 227 13.27 6.63 -9.58
N GLN A 228 13.44 7.15 -8.35
CA GLN A 228 14.54 6.74 -7.48
C GLN A 228 14.46 5.25 -7.13
N SER A 229 13.29 4.79 -6.72
CA SER A 229 13.07 3.38 -6.35
C SER A 229 13.27 2.44 -7.55
N THR A 230 12.85 2.83 -8.75
CA THR A 230 13.11 2.06 -9.98
C THR A 230 14.62 1.96 -10.26
N ARG A 231 15.38 3.05 -10.06
CA ARG A 231 16.85 2.99 -10.16
C ARG A 231 17.45 2.06 -9.11
N TRP A 232 16.93 2.05 -7.89
CA TRP A 232 17.38 1.12 -6.84
C TRP A 232 17.08 -0.34 -7.19
N CYS A 233 15.88 -0.64 -7.72
CA CYS A 233 15.57 -1.98 -8.23
C CYS A 233 16.61 -2.43 -9.28
N ALA A 234 16.97 -1.57 -10.21
CA ALA A 234 17.96 -1.87 -11.24
C ALA A 234 19.37 -2.10 -10.64
N LEU A 235 19.80 -1.26 -9.67
CA LEU A 235 21.09 -1.43 -8.97
C LEU A 235 21.15 -2.72 -8.15
N LEU A 236 20.03 -3.10 -7.54
CA LEU A 236 19.92 -4.31 -6.72
C LEU A 236 19.70 -5.58 -7.55
N GLY A 237 19.40 -5.44 -8.84
CA GLY A 237 19.08 -6.56 -9.73
C GLY A 237 17.74 -7.23 -9.39
N VAL A 238 16.78 -6.51 -8.80
CA VAL A 238 15.47 -7.05 -8.42
C VAL A 238 14.33 -6.22 -9.00
N ASN A 239 13.35 -6.89 -9.61
CA ASN A 239 12.16 -6.28 -10.17
C ASN A 239 10.87 -6.91 -9.64
N ASN A 240 10.93 -8.15 -9.20
CA ASN A 240 9.77 -8.93 -8.77
C ASN A 240 10.10 -9.87 -7.60
N ALA A 241 9.06 -10.53 -7.07
CA ALA A 241 9.20 -11.43 -5.93
C ALA A 241 10.12 -12.62 -6.20
N ALA A 242 10.16 -13.12 -7.44
CA ALA A 242 11.01 -14.23 -7.82
C ALA A 242 12.50 -13.84 -7.72
N ASP A 243 12.87 -12.62 -8.14
CA ASP A 243 14.24 -12.12 -8.04
C ASP A 243 14.69 -12.05 -6.57
N VAL A 244 13.82 -11.56 -5.67
CA VAL A 244 14.11 -11.51 -4.23
C VAL A 244 14.26 -12.92 -3.65
N ALA A 245 13.37 -13.85 -4.02
CA ALA A 245 13.45 -15.24 -3.58
C ALA A 245 14.75 -15.91 -4.06
N GLU A 246 15.21 -15.58 -5.26
CA GLU A 246 16.49 -16.04 -5.79
C GLU A 246 17.71 -15.47 -5.03
N MET A 247 17.61 -14.17 -4.64
CA MET A 247 18.65 -13.56 -3.78
C MET A 247 18.75 -14.22 -2.39
N MET A 248 17.64 -14.80 -1.89
CA MET A 248 17.62 -15.52 -0.61
C MET A 248 18.38 -16.84 -0.66
N GLU A 249 18.62 -17.40 -1.84
CA GLU A 249 19.39 -18.62 -2.01
C GLU A 249 20.90 -18.35 -1.83
N GLY A 250 21.49 -18.93 -0.77
CA GLY A 250 22.92 -18.82 -0.49
C GLY A 250 23.34 -17.52 0.23
N HIS A 251 24.61 -17.13 0.04
CA HIS A 251 25.22 -16.00 0.78
C HIS A 251 24.84 -14.60 0.23
N ARG A 252 24.14 -14.51 -0.90
CA ARG A 252 23.83 -13.24 -1.58
C ARG A 252 22.85 -12.37 -0.80
N PHE A 253 21.94 -12.97 -0.03
CA PHE A 253 20.90 -12.24 0.68
C PHE A 253 21.45 -11.29 1.76
N ARG A 254 22.52 -11.69 2.46
CA ARG A 254 23.20 -10.80 3.42
C ARG A 254 23.79 -9.55 2.76
N HIS A 255 24.40 -9.73 1.59
CA HIS A 255 24.89 -8.60 0.81
C HIS A 255 23.75 -7.71 0.30
N PHE A 256 22.64 -8.31 -0.11
CA PHE A 256 21.44 -7.63 -0.55
C PHE A 256 20.82 -6.75 0.56
N ILE A 257 20.75 -7.26 1.81
CA ILE A 257 20.33 -6.46 2.97
C ILE A 257 21.25 -5.25 3.13
N ARG A 258 22.57 -5.45 3.14
CA ARG A 258 23.55 -4.36 3.33
C ARG A 258 23.47 -3.28 2.23
N LEU A 259 23.24 -3.68 0.98
CA LEU A 259 23.04 -2.72 -0.11
C LEU A 259 21.77 -1.90 0.07
N ASN A 260 20.65 -2.53 0.45
CA ASN A 260 19.41 -1.82 0.72
C ASN A 260 19.58 -0.77 1.84
N GLU A 261 20.24 -1.16 2.94
CA GLU A 261 20.49 -0.25 4.05
C GLU A 261 21.43 0.90 3.65
N ALA A 262 22.47 0.63 2.88
CA ALA A 262 23.39 1.66 2.38
C ALA A 262 22.69 2.66 1.44
N LEU A 263 21.72 2.21 0.61
CA LEU A 263 20.91 3.11 -0.21
C LEU A 263 20.03 4.02 0.65
N HIS A 264 19.45 3.49 1.74
CA HIS A 264 18.69 4.29 2.69
C HIS A 264 19.58 5.29 3.43
N ASP A 265 20.74 4.87 3.96
CA ASP A 265 21.70 5.76 4.63
C ASP A 265 22.12 6.91 3.72
N LYS A 266 22.49 6.58 2.48
CA LYS A 266 22.86 7.60 1.49
C LYS A 266 21.74 8.63 1.27
N ALA A 267 20.50 8.16 1.09
CA ALA A 267 19.38 9.06 0.83
C ALA A 267 19.02 9.93 2.05
N ILE A 268 19.15 9.41 3.28
CA ILE A 268 18.92 10.19 4.52
C ILE A 268 20.05 11.21 4.71
N ALA A 269 21.30 10.83 4.43
CA ALA A 269 22.45 11.75 4.47
C ALA A 269 22.28 12.91 3.47
N ASP A 270 21.75 12.65 2.28
CA ASP A 270 21.47 13.69 1.29
C ASP A 270 20.39 14.66 1.79
N ILE A 271 19.35 14.17 2.47
CA ILE A 271 18.32 15.02 3.10
C ILE A 271 18.95 15.88 4.21
N ALA A 272 19.81 15.31 5.06
CA ALA A 272 20.50 16.06 6.11
C ALA A 272 21.38 17.17 5.53
N ALA A 273 22.11 16.88 4.45
CA ALA A 273 22.92 17.86 3.73
C ALA A 273 22.06 19.01 3.14
N ASP A 274 20.92 18.67 2.52
CA ASP A 274 19.97 19.68 1.99
C ASP A 274 19.46 20.63 3.10
N ILE A 275 19.12 20.08 4.28
CA ILE A 275 18.68 20.86 5.45
C ILE A 275 19.76 21.83 5.90
N ALA A 276 21.00 21.37 5.99
CA ALA A 276 22.15 22.20 6.40
C ALA A 276 22.44 23.31 5.39
N ILE A 277 22.50 22.98 4.09
CA ILE A 277 22.77 23.95 3.01
C ILE A 277 21.70 25.04 2.97
N GLN A 278 20.45 24.70 3.23
CA GLN A 278 19.34 25.64 3.24
C GLN A 278 19.15 26.34 4.59
N HIS A 279 20.01 26.09 5.58
CA HIS A 279 19.94 26.69 6.93
C HIS A 279 18.58 26.55 7.60
N LYS A 280 17.91 25.40 7.44
CA LYS A 280 16.59 25.14 8.01
C LYS A 280 16.67 24.92 9.51
N LYS A 281 15.70 25.44 10.26
CA LYS A 281 15.63 25.34 11.73
C LYS A 281 14.60 24.34 12.21
N ILE A 282 13.61 24.04 11.39
CA ILE A 282 12.51 23.13 11.70
C ILE A 282 12.42 22.11 10.57
N VAL A 283 12.42 20.83 10.91
CA VAL A 283 12.15 19.73 9.99
C VAL A 283 10.84 19.09 10.39
N LEU A 284 9.85 19.10 9.50
CA LEU A 284 8.56 18.46 9.70
C LEU A 284 8.56 17.13 8.94
N VAL A 285 8.39 16.02 9.66
CA VAL A 285 8.35 14.68 9.09
C VAL A 285 6.93 14.13 9.19
N ALA A 286 6.28 13.93 8.05
CA ALA A 286 4.96 13.33 8.00
C ALA A 286 4.94 12.05 7.17
N GLY A 287 3.88 11.29 7.33
CA GLY A 287 3.61 10.10 6.54
C GLY A 287 2.53 9.23 7.18
N PRO A 288 1.95 8.31 6.42
CA PRO A 288 0.84 7.50 6.90
C PRO A 288 1.28 6.51 7.98
N SER A 289 0.32 5.88 8.65
CA SER A 289 0.59 4.87 9.66
C SER A 289 1.47 3.73 9.12
N SER A 290 2.41 3.25 9.94
CA SER A 290 3.39 2.20 9.60
C SER A 290 4.28 2.53 8.38
N SER A 291 4.56 3.81 8.17
CA SER A 291 5.50 4.25 7.14
C SER A 291 6.98 4.28 7.61
N GLY A 292 7.27 4.15 8.91
CA GLY A 292 8.62 4.21 9.45
C GLY A 292 9.10 5.65 9.79
N LYS A 293 8.16 6.55 10.11
CA LYS A 293 8.47 7.96 10.42
C LYS A 293 9.40 8.13 11.62
N THR A 294 9.11 7.45 12.70
CA THR A 294 9.84 7.58 13.98
C THR A 294 11.30 7.18 13.79
N THR A 295 11.55 5.99 13.25
CA THR A 295 12.92 5.54 12.96
C THR A 295 13.60 6.41 11.90
N PHE A 296 12.87 6.90 10.89
CA PHE A 296 13.41 7.84 9.92
C PHE A 296 13.85 9.14 10.58
N ALA A 297 13.03 9.73 11.45
CA ALA A 297 13.36 10.98 12.16
C ALA A 297 14.59 10.82 13.05
N GLN A 298 14.71 9.69 13.75
CA GLN A 298 15.87 9.37 14.58
C GLN A 298 17.13 9.16 13.73
N ARG A 299 17.06 8.42 12.60
CA ARG A 299 18.20 8.27 11.66
C ARG A 299 18.61 9.62 11.05
N LEU A 300 17.62 10.44 10.67
CA LEU A 300 17.90 11.81 10.19
C LEU A 300 18.63 12.62 11.25
N ALA A 301 18.21 12.52 12.51
CA ALA A 301 18.88 13.18 13.63
C ALA A 301 20.35 12.73 13.77
N LEU A 302 20.65 11.45 13.59
CA LEU A 302 22.04 10.97 13.57
C LEU A 302 22.86 11.62 12.45
N HIS A 303 22.31 11.70 11.23
CA HIS A 303 22.99 12.33 10.10
C HIS A 303 23.16 13.84 10.29
N LEU A 304 22.19 14.52 10.92
CA LEU A 304 22.32 15.93 11.30
C LEU A 304 23.44 16.15 12.32
N ASN A 305 23.58 15.26 13.32
CA ASN A 305 24.69 15.29 14.26
C ASN A 305 26.06 15.11 13.57
N VAL A 306 26.17 14.21 12.59
CA VAL A 306 27.42 13.98 11.82
C VAL A 306 27.89 15.25 11.11
N ILE A 307 26.99 16.11 10.68
CA ILE A 307 27.32 17.38 10.00
C ILE A 307 27.35 18.58 10.96
N GLY A 308 27.31 18.32 12.28
CA GLY A 308 27.50 19.35 13.32
C GLY A 308 26.23 20.10 13.73
N LEU A 309 25.07 19.72 13.22
CA LEU A 309 23.78 20.21 13.71
C LEU A 309 23.31 19.33 14.87
N GLN A 310 22.84 19.93 15.96
CA GLN A 310 22.35 19.20 17.13
C GLN A 310 20.82 19.13 17.07
N PRO A 311 20.22 18.02 16.60
CA PRO A 311 18.77 17.95 16.46
C PRO A 311 18.07 17.75 17.81
N LEU A 312 16.92 18.40 17.98
CA LEU A 312 15.93 18.11 19.01
C LEU A 312 14.76 17.38 18.33
N VAL A 313 14.57 16.11 18.68
CA VAL A 313 13.47 15.30 18.11
C VAL A 313 12.23 15.43 18.98
N ILE A 314 11.09 15.73 18.35
CA ILE A 314 9.79 15.89 19.02
C ILE A 314 8.75 15.02 18.27
N SER A 315 8.06 14.14 18.98
CA SER A 315 6.95 13.38 18.42
C SER A 315 5.61 14.09 18.65
N LEU A 316 4.84 14.29 17.58
CA LEU A 316 3.46 14.81 17.65
C LEU A 316 2.52 13.83 18.38
N ASP A 317 2.86 12.55 18.43
CA ASP A 317 2.07 11.55 19.14
C ASP A 317 1.97 11.85 20.64
N ASN A 318 2.92 12.62 21.21
CA ASN A 318 2.87 13.09 22.58
C ASN A 318 1.81 14.18 22.84
N TYR A 319 1.30 14.80 21.79
CA TYR A 319 0.30 15.86 21.86
C TYR A 319 -1.14 15.37 21.65
N TYR A 320 -1.37 14.04 21.58
CA TYR A 320 -2.74 13.53 21.52
C TYR A 320 -3.56 13.94 22.76
N LEU A 321 -4.83 14.25 22.53
CA LEU A 321 -5.82 14.43 23.59
C LEU A 321 -6.16 13.08 24.23
N ASP A 322 -6.60 13.10 25.48
CA ASP A 322 -7.14 11.91 26.12
C ASP A 322 -8.30 11.35 25.30
N ARG A 323 -8.36 10.03 25.12
CA ARG A 323 -9.40 9.39 24.28
C ARG A 323 -10.82 9.78 24.66
N ASP A 324 -11.07 9.94 25.97
CA ASP A 324 -12.37 10.34 26.52
C ASP A 324 -12.75 11.78 26.13
N SER A 325 -11.80 12.59 25.67
CA SER A 325 -11.98 13.99 25.27
C SER A 325 -12.12 14.18 23.77
N ILE A 326 -11.92 13.11 22.97
CA ILE A 326 -12.02 13.19 21.52
C ILE A 326 -13.50 13.23 21.12
N PRO A 327 -13.94 14.23 20.31
CA PRO A 327 -15.34 14.30 19.86
C PRO A 327 -15.69 13.09 18.98
N LEU A 328 -16.88 12.53 19.21
CA LEU A 328 -17.44 11.51 18.34
C LEU A 328 -17.89 12.12 17.01
N GLN A 329 -17.76 11.34 15.93
CA GLN A 329 -18.36 11.67 14.65
C GLN A 329 -19.90 11.58 14.70
N GLU A 330 -20.58 12.04 13.65
CA GLU A 330 -22.05 11.99 13.56
C GLU A 330 -22.62 10.57 13.67
N ASP A 331 -21.85 9.56 13.26
CA ASP A 331 -22.21 8.13 13.36
C ASP A 331 -21.86 7.50 14.72
N GLY A 332 -21.33 8.28 15.67
CA GLY A 332 -20.95 7.82 17.00
C GLY A 332 -19.57 7.13 17.06
N THR A 333 -18.82 7.11 15.97
CA THR A 333 -17.45 6.55 15.91
C THR A 333 -16.39 7.59 16.27
N LEU A 334 -15.18 7.13 16.61
CA LEU A 334 -14.00 7.97 16.84
C LEU A 334 -13.14 8.00 15.57
N ASP A 335 -12.85 9.17 15.03
CA ASP A 335 -11.79 9.33 14.04
C ASP A 335 -10.45 9.61 14.75
N LEU A 336 -9.69 8.54 15.00
CA LEU A 336 -8.39 8.62 15.67
C LEU A 336 -7.28 9.18 14.78
N GLU A 337 -7.52 9.33 13.49
CA GLU A 337 -6.57 9.87 12.51
C GLU A 337 -6.84 11.36 12.22
N ALA A 338 -7.90 11.96 12.80
CA ALA A 338 -8.22 13.37 12.59
C ALA A 338 -7.24 14.31 13.32
N ILE A 339 -6.93 15.45 12.72
CA ILE A 339 -6.07 16.46 13.36
C ILE A 339 -6.67 17.00 14.69
N SER A 340 -7.99 16.96 14.83
CA SER A 340 -8.69 17.35 16.06
C SER A 340 -8.39 16.44 17.26
N THR A 341 -7.72 15.31 17.05
CA THR A 341 -7.23 14.44 18.12
C THR A 341 -5.95 14.96 18.76
N LEU A 342 -5.28 15.94 18.14
CA LEU A 342 -4.08 16.59 18.66
C LEU A 342 -4.45 17.90 19.37
N ASP A 343 -3.73 18.22 20.43
CA ASP A 343 -3.74 19.53 21.07
C ASP A 343 -2.86 20.51 20.26
N VAL A 344 -3.38 20.91 19.10
CA VAL A 344 -2.69 21.83 18.19
C VAL A 344 -2.36 23.17 18.87
N PRO A 345 -3.25 23.78 19.69
CA PRO A 345 -2.92 25.00 20.42
C PRO A 345 -1.70 24.85 21.34
N LEU A 346 -1.64 23.78 22.15
CA LEU A 346 -0.50 23.53 23.04
C LEU A 346 0.78 23.27 22.24
N PHE A 347 0.71 22.49 21.17
CA PHE A 347 1.86 22.26 20.30
C PHE A 347 2.41 23.55 19.72
N ARG A 348 1.56 24.43 19.19
CA ARG A 348 1.96 25.73 18.63
C ARG A 348 2.56 26.67 19.70
N GLN A 349 1.99 26.67 20.91
CA GLN A 349 2.55 27.41 22.03
C GLN A 349 3.97 26.93 22.35
N HIS A 350 4.17 25.63 22.55
CA HIS A 350 5.49 25.03 22.84
C HIS A 350 6.49 25.31 21.72
N LEU A 351 6.06 25.21 20.47
CA LEU A 351 6.92 25.50 19.32
C LEU A 351 7.40 26.96 19.32
N ALA A 352 6.50 27.90 19.56
CA ALA A 352 6.86 29.33 19.67
C ALA A 352 7.81 29.60 20.85
N GLU A 353 7.53 29.00 22.00
CA GLU A 353 8.36 29.14 23.19
C GLU A 353 9.77 28.55 23.01
N LEU A 354 9.88 27.42 22.35
CA LEU A 354 11.18 26.82 22.00
C LEU A 354 11.96 27.70 21.02
N LEU A 355 11.31 28.27 20.02
CA LEU A 355 11.95 29.20 19.07
C LEU A 355 12.45 30.50 19.76
N ASP A 356 11.75 30.93 20.80
CA ASP A 356 12.18 32.05 21.67
C ASP A 356 13.29 31.64 22.68
N GLY A 357 13.75 30.37 22.65
CA GLY A 357 14.76 29.84 23.58
C GLY A 357 14.25 29.66 25.00
N ARG A 358 12.94 29.61 25.21
CA ARG A 358 12.32 29.31 26.51
C ARG A 358 12.28 27.79 26.75
N GLU A 359 12.26 27.39 28.01
CA GLU A 359 12.08 26.02 28.42
C GLU A 359 10.58 25.67 28.42
N VAL A 360 10.24 24.51 27.87
CA VAL A 360 8.88 23.93 27.84
C VAL A 360 8.87 22.56 28.45
N LEU A 361 7.72 22.14 28.99
CA LEU A 361 7.49 20.79 29.47
C LEU A 361 6.79 19.99 28.36
N LEU A 362 7.57 19.20 27.58
CA LEU A 362 7.00 18.36 26.52
C LEU A 362 6.12 17.26 27.15
N PRO A 363 4.84 17.15 26.72
CA PRO A 363 3.97 16.08 27.20
C PRO A 363 4.46 14.71 26.75
N THR A 364 3.98 13.67 27.39
CA THR A 364 4.13 12.27 26.94
C THR A 364 2.78 11.59 26.91
N PHE A 365 2.53 10.73 25.92
CA PHE A 365 1.26 10.04 25.74
C PHE A 365 1.40 8.52 25.83
N SER A 366 0.51 7.89 26.56
CA SER A 366 0.45 6.43 26.69
C SER A 366 -0.61 5.85 25.75
N PHE A 367 -0.22 5.26 24.63
CA PHE A 367 -1.15 4.56 23.73
C PHE A 367 -1.92 3.42 24.40
N LYS A 368 -1.29 2.75 25.38
CA LYS A 368 -1.93 1.66 26.14
C LYS A 368 -3.09 2.18 27.00
N LEU A 369 -2.90 3.33 27.66
CA LEU A 369 -3.92 3.95 28.50
C LEU A 369 -4.85 4.88 27.72
N GLY A 370 -4.43 5.36 26.55
CA GLY A 370 -5.13 6.34 25.75
C GLY A 370 -5.18 7.74 26.42
N LYS A 371 -4.15 8.07 27.21
CA LYS A 371 -4.10 9.31 28.02
C LYS A 371 -2.69 9.89 28.08
N ARG A 372 -2.62 11.21 28.28
CA ARG A 372 -1.35 11.87 28.62
C ARG A 372 -0.87 11.41 29.99
N ASN A 373 0.43 11.22 30.10
CA ASN A 373 1.04 10.97 31.39
C ASN A 373 1.10 12.29 32.19
N PRO A 374 0.93 12.25 33.53
CA PRO A 374 1.11 13.43 34.37
C PRO A 374 2.58 13.88 34.34
N GLY A 375 2.79 15.19 34.28
CA GLY A 375 4.13 15.81 34.16
C GLY A 375 4.55 16.00 32.70
N GLY A 376 5.84 16.23 32.48
CA GLY A 376 6.45 16.43 31.16
C GLY A 376 7.96 16.42 31.26
N THR A 377 8.63 16.32 30.13
CA THR A 377 10.09 16.40 30.04
C THR A 377 10.49 17.85 29.79
N PRO A 378 11.30 18.49 30.68
CA PRO A 378 11.78 19.86 30.44
C PRO A 378 12.76 19.85 29.26
N VAL A 379 12.46 20.68 28.27
CA VAL A 379 13.25 20.82 27.05
C VAL A 379 13.41 22.27 26.68
N ARG A 380 14.61 22.62 26.22
CA ARG A 380 14.95 23.97 25.73
C ARG A 380 15.73 23.86 24.42
N LEU A 381 15.33 24.64 23.43
CA LEU A 381 16.08 24.73 22.17
C LEU A 381 17.31 25.63 22.39
N ARG A 382 18.49 25.10 22.09
CA ARG A 382 19.75 25.84 22.18
C ARG A 382 20.06 26.51 20.84
N GLU A 383 20.90 27.53 20.89
CA GLU A 383 21.38 28.20 19.67
C GLU A 383 22.09 27.19 18.76
N GLY A 384 21.76 27.22 17.44
CA GLY A 384 22.32 26.29 16.45
C GLY A 384 21.65 24.93 16.38
N GLN A 385 20.70 24.61 17.25
CA GLN A 385 19.96 23.38 17.17
C GLN A 385 18.86 23.43 16.08
N VAL A 386 18.52 22.25 15.54
CA VAL A 386 17.44 22.02 14.57
C VAL A 386 16.36 21.17 15.23
N MET A 387 15.12 21.57 15.15
CA MET A 387 13.99 20.75 15.62
C MET A 387 13.59 19.77 14.52
N VAL A 388 13.48 18.48 14.85
CA VAL A 388 12.92 17.43 14.00
C VAL A 388 11.60 16.97 14.61
N ILE A 389 10.48 17.33 13.99
CA ILE A 389 9.13 17.08 14.49
C ILE A 389 8.49 16.03 13.61
N GLU A 390 8.14 14.86 14.19
CA GLU A 390 7.54 13.77 13.44
C GLU A 390 6.12 13.46 13.90
N GLY A 391 5.27 13.07 12.97
CA GLY A 391 3.91 12.59 13.23
C GLY A 391 3.07 12.53 11.95
N ILE A 392 1.91 11.87 12.02
CA ILE A 392 1.06 11.70 10.84
C ILE A 392 0.61 13.04 10.24
N HIS A 393 0.45 14.06 11.06
CA HIS A 393 0.01 15.40 10.67
C HIS A 393 1.14 16.40 10.41
N GLY A 394 2.42 15.97 10.42
CA GLY A 394 3.57 16.89 10.33
C GLY A 394 3.54 17.89 9.16
N LEU A 395 2.86 17.55 8.05
CA LEU A 395 2.71 18.44 6.89
C LEU A 395 1.34 19.16 6.83
N ASN A 396 0.48 18.99 7.84
CA ASN A 396 -0.79 19.73 7.89
C ASN A 396 -0.52 21.22 8.17
N PRO A 397 -1.02 22.14 7.33
CA PRO A 397 -0.79 23.58 7.48
C PRO A 397 -1.17 24.13 8.86
N ALA A 398 -2.19 23.54 9.50
CA ALA A 398 -2.63 23.97 10.83
C ALA A 398 -1.53 23.89 11.91
N LEU A 399 -0.54 23.01 11.77
CA LEU A 399 0.58 22.89 12.71
C LEU A 399 1.62 23.99 12.54
N SER A 400 1.80 24.50 11.32
CA SER A 400 2.83 25.48 10.97
C SER A 400 2.29 26.89 10.70
N GLU A 401 1.02 27.12 10.98
CA GLU A 401 0.39 28.42 10.80
C GLU A 401 1.06 29.48 11.70
N GLY A 402 1.43 30.63 11.12
CA GLY A 402 2.14 31.69 11.81
C GLY A 402 3.66 31.55 11.88
N LEU A 403 4.23 30.43 11.39
CA LEU A 403 5.69 30.26 11.31
C LEU A 403 6.24 30.79 9.96
N HIS A 404 7.50 31.24 9.99
CA HIS A 404 8.21 31.58 8.76
C HIS A 404 8.49 30.33 7.93
N THR A 405 7.88 30.23 6.77
CA THR A 405 7.97 29.05 5.88
C THR A 405 9.40 28.75 5.44
N ASP A 406 10.24 29.78 5.31
CA ASP A 406 11.65 29.63 4.90
C ASP A 406 12.51 28.89 5.92
N ALA A 407 12.12 28.90 7.21
CA ALA A 407 12.81 28.16 8.26
C ALA A 407 12.46 26.66 8.29
N ILE A 408 11.45 26.24 7.54
CA ILE A 408 10.89 24.89 7.59
C ILE A 408 11.40 24.05 6.42
N TYR A 409 11.75 22.79 6.70
CA TYR A 409 11.99 21.73 5.72
C TYR A 409 10.98 20.61 5.93
N ARG A 410 10.29 20.21 4.88
CA ARG A 410 9.19 19.23 4.95
C ARG A 410 9.58 17.94 4.30
N VAL A 411 9.46 16.82 5.03
CA VAL A 411 9.74 15.49 4.53
C VAL A 411 8.48 14.63 4.61
N PHE A 412 8.06 14.06 3.49
CA PHE A 412 7.01 13.06 3.47
C PHE A 412 7.60 11.65 3.37
N VAL A 413 7.26 10.78 4.31
CA VAL A 413 7.81 9.43 4.46
C VAL A 413 6.74 8.39 4.17
N SER A 414 6.97 7.50 3.22
CA SER A 414 6.01 6.43 2.88
C SER A 414 6.73 5.17 2.43
N ALA A 415 6.15 4.00 2.73
CA ALA A 415 6.65 2.70 2.26
C ALA A 415 6.09 2.40 0.85
N LEU A 416 6.61 3.06 -0.17
CA LEU A 416 6.15 2.92 -1.54
C LEU A 416 6.75 1.65 -2.18
N THR A 417 5.98 0.57 -2.18
CA THR A 417 6.41 -0.71 -2.72
C THR A 417 6.54 -0.65 -4.24
N CYS A 418 7.76 -0.85 -4.75
CA CYS A 418 8.07 -0.93 -6.18
C CYS A 418 8.27 -2.38 -6.65
N LEU A 419 8.32 -3.32 -5.73
CA LEU A 419 8.40 -4.75 -6.01
C LEU A 419 7.03 -5.27 -6.46
N ASN A 420 7.00 -6.01 -7.55
CA ASN A 420 5.82 -6.72 -8.04
C ASN A 420 5.93 -8.22 -7.74
N LEU A 421 4.83 -8.97 -7.87
CA LEU A 421 4.89 -10.43 -7.94
C LEU A 421 5.46 -10.86 -9.30
N ASP A 422 4.88 -10.33 -10.37
CA ASP A 422 5.30 -10.44 -11.77
C ASP A 422 4.92 -9.15 -12.52
N ASP A 423 5.21 -9.04 -13.80
CA ASP A 423 4.95 -7.82 -14.59
C ASP A 423 3.49 -7.35 -14.57
N HIS A 424 2.54 -8.26 -14.40
CA HIS A 424 1.12 -7.95 -14.42
C HIS A 424 0.47 -7.90 -13.02
N ASN A 425 1.14 -8.43 -12.00
CA ASN A 425 0.61 -8.55 -10.64
C ASN A 425 1.48 -7.77 -9.64
N ARG A 426 1.02 -6.59 -9.29
CA ARG A 426 1.70 -5.71 -8.35
C ARG A 426 1.43 -6.07 -6.88
N ILE A 427 2.40 -5.79 -6.03
CA ILE A 427 2.24 -5.79 -4.58
C ILE A 427 1.79 -4.37 -4.17
N ARG A 428 0.69 -4.27 -3.45
CA ARG A 428 0.14 -2.96 -3.05
C ARG A 428 0.87 -2.42 -1.83
N THR A 429 1.26 -1.16 -1.87
CA THR A 429 1.82 -0.40 -0.74
C THR A 429 0.95 -0.53 0.52
N THR A 430 -0.38 -0.49 0.36
CA THR A 430 -1.32 -0.65 1.47
C THR A 430 -1.23 -2.02 2.13
N ASP A 431 -0.98 -3.08 1.38
CA ASP A 431 -0.87 -4.44 1.91
C ASP A 431 0.47 -4.61 2.67
N VAL A 432 1.56 -4.02 2.19
CA VAL A 432 2.86 -4.03 2.89
C VAL A 432 2.80 -3.25 4.20
N ARG A 433 2.19 -2.06 4.19
CA ARG A 433 2.00 -1.25 5.39
C ARG A 433 1.07 -1.93 6.41
N LEU A 434 0.05 -2.64 5.94
CA LEU A 434 -0.80 -3.46 6.79
C LEU A 434 -0.03 -4.60 7.45
N LEU A 435 0.85 -5.28 6.71
CA LEU A 435 1.77 -6.31 7.27
C LEU A 435 2.69 -5.70 8.33
N ARG A 436 3.34 -4.57 8.05
CA ARG A 436 4.16 -3.84 9.04
C ARG A 436 3.35 -3.53 10.31
N ARG A 437 2.10 -3.04 10.15
CA ARG A 437 1.22 -2.71 11.27
C ARG A 437 0.83 -3.95 12.09
N ILE A 438 0.48 -5.05 11.42
CA ILE A 438 0.13 -6.32 12.11
C ILE A 438 1.30 -6.80 12.97
N VAL A 439 2.52 -6.79 12.40
CA VAL A 439 3.72 -7.23 13.13
C VAL A 439 4.00 -6.31 14.33
N ARG A 440 4.02 -4.99 14.11
CA ARG A 440 4.26 -4.01 15.18
C ARG A 440 3.20 -4.07 16.28
N ASP A 441 1.92 -4.07 15.91
CA ASP A 441 0.82 -4.01 16.87
C ASP A 441 0.76 -5.29 17.72
N MET A 442 1.11 -6.44 17.14
CA MET A 442 1.23 -7.69 17.89
C MET A 442 2.40 -7.65 18.89
N GLN A 443 3.57 -7.16 18.47
CA GLN A 443 4.76 -7.17 19.31
C GLN A 443 4.75 -6.11 20.41
N PHE A 444 4.29 -4.89 20.10
CA PHE A 444 4.46 -3.73 20.99
C PHE A 444 3.17 -3.19 21.59
N ARG A 445 2.01 -3.54 21.03
CA ARG A 445 0.71 -2.98 21.44
C ARG A 445 -0.24 -4.03 21.97
N ALA A 446 0.18 -5.29 22.02
CA ALA A 446 -0.65 -6.45 22.42
C ALA A 446 -1.99 -6.50 21.65
N THR A 447 -2.00 -6.04 20.38
CA THR A 447 -3.20 -6.00 19.54
C THR A 447 -3.18 -7.17 18.57
N PRO A 448 -4.15 -8.11 18.66
CA PRO A 448 -4.22 -9.26 17.77
C PRO A 448 -4.42 -8.85 16.30
N PRO A 449 -3.94 -9.65 15.33
CA PRO A 449 -4.05 -9.35 13.91
C PRO A 449 -5.46 -9.04 13.42
N ASN A 450 -6.46 -9.78 13.96
CA ASN A 450 -7.86 -9.55 13.63
C ASN A 450 -8.32 -8.12 13.94
N ASN A 451 -7.93 -7.60 15.12
CA ASN A 451 -8.29 -6.23 15.51
C ASN A 451 -7.59 -5.20 14.62
N THR A 452 -6.31 -5.42 14.28
CA THR A 452 -5.59 -4.55 13.34
C THR A 452 -6.25 -4.54 11.96
N LEU A 453 -6.71 -5.70 11.47
CA LEU A 453 -7.44 -5.81 10.21
C LEU A 453 -8.78 -5.07 10.25
N SER A 454 -9.56 -5.21 11.34
CA SER A 454 -10.84 -4.51 11.51
C SER A 454 -10.69 -2.99 11.59
N MET A 455 -9.59 -2.49 12.18
CA MET A 455 -9.30 -1.06 12.27
C MET A 455 -8.77 -0.46 10.95
N TRP A 456 -8.25 -1.28 10.05
CA TRP A 456 -7.53 -0.80 8.86
C TRP A 456 -8.36 0.08 7.92
N PRO A 457 -9.66 -0.19 7.66
CA PRO A 457 -10.50 0.69 6.85
C PRO A 457 -10.60 2.13 7.39
N SER A 458 -10.77 2.29 8.71
CA SER A 458 -10.80 3.60 9.36
C SER A 458 -9.46 4.34 9.23
N VAL A 459 -8.34 3.63 9.45
CA VAL A 459 -7.00 4.20 9.23
C VAL A 459 -6.83 4.69 7.79
N ARG A 460 -7.27 3.89 6.82
CA ARG A 460 -7.20 4.27 5.39
C ARG A 460 -8.04 5.51 5.08
N HIS A 461 -9.25 5.58 5.65
CA HIS A 461 -10.11 6.76 5.51
C HIS A 461 -9.44 8.03 6.06
N GLY A 462 -8.88 7.93 7.27
CA GLY A 462 -8.16 9.05 7.89
C GLY A 462 -6.93 9.50 7.09
N GLU A 463 -6.17 8.55 6.52
CA GLU A 463 -5.03 8.86 5.65
C GLU A 463 -5.45 9.62 4.39
N GLU A 464 -6.54 9.21 3.76
CA GLU A 464 -7.09 9.85 2.55
C GLU A 464 -7.63 11.26 2.85
N THR A 465 -8.17 11.46 4.05
CA THR A 465 -8.77 12.74 4.47
C THR A 465 -7.74 13.72 5.02
N TRP A 466 -6.81 13.24 5.86
CA TRP A 466 -5.99 14.12 6.70
C TRP A 466 -4.50 14.13 6.37
N ILE A 467 -3.98 13.15 5.62
CA ILE A 467 -2.53 12.99 5.40
C ILE A 467 -2.16 13.18 3.92
N PHE A 468 -2.75 12.40 3.01
CA PHE A 468 -2.39 12.44 1.60
C PHE A 468 -2.69 13.75 0.87
N PRO A 469 -3.69 14.57 1.26
CA PRO A 469 -3.88 15.89 0.65
C PRO A 469 -2.67 16.81 0.77
N TYR A 470 -1.85 16.63 1.81
CA TYR A 470 -0.70 17.50 2.10
C TYR A 470 0.65 16.92 1.67
N GLN A 471 0.70 15.72 1.09
CA GLN A 471 1.96 15.03 0.77
C GLN A 471 2.83 15.80 -0.26
N GLU A 472 2.22 16.51 -1.20
CA GLU A 472 2.96 17.30 -2.22
C GLU A 472 3.49 18.64 -1.66
N ASN A 473 3.16 19.00 -0.42
CA ASN A 473 3.78 20.13 0.29
C ASN A 473 5.20 19.81 0.79
N ALA A 474 5.65 18.56 0.62
CA ALA A 474 6.97 18.13 1.03
C ALA A 474 8.07 18.70 0.12
N ASP A 475 9.15 19.20 0.71
CA ASP A 475 10.39 19.56 -0.01
C ASP A 475 11.12 18.30 -0.50
N ARG A 476 10.98 17.20 0.25
CA ARG A 476 11.49 15.86 -0.09
C ARG A 476 10.50 14.79 0.30
N MET A 477 10.39 13.78 -0.56
CA MET A 477 9.75 12.52 -0.22
C MET A 477 10.80 11.43 -0.04
N PHE A 478 10.60 10.57 0.96
CA PHE A 478 11.49 9.44 1.23
C PHE A 478 10.73 8.13 1.20
N ASN A 479 11.22 7.15 0.42
CA ASN A 479 10.67 5.81 0.39
C ASN A 479 11.34 4.92 1.44
N THR A 480 10.55 4.43 2.40
CA THR A 480 11.02 3.53 3.45
C THR A 480 10.90 2.06 3.10
N ALA A 481 10.39 1.72 1.92
CA ALA A 481 10.29 0.33 1.51
C ALA A 481 11.68 -0.27 1.30
N LEU A 482 11.92 -1.43 1.91
CA LEU A 482 13.12 -2.23 1.75
C LEU A 482 12.78 -3.44 0.87
N HIS A 483 13.57 -3.70 -0.16
CA HIS A 483 13.27 -4.80 -1.09
C HIS A 483 13.33 -6.19 -0.43
N TYR A 484 13.95 -6.30 0.74
CA TYR A 484 14.02 -7.52 1.53
C TYR A 484 12.96 -7.62 2.65
N GLU A 485 12.07 -6.63 2.79
CA GLU A 485 11.15 -6.59 3.94
C GLU A 485 10.06 -7.68 3.91
N LEU A 486 9.57 -8.05 2.73
CA LEU A 486 8.49 -9.03 2.63
C LEU A 486 8.85 -10.42 3.15
N PRO A 487 10.03 -11.01 2.83
CA PRO A 487 10.49 -12.23 3.49
C PRO A 487 10.57 -12.09 5.01
N VAL A 488 11.06 -10.95 5.50
CA VAL A 488 11.16 -10.69 6.94
C VAL A 488 9.77 -10.59 7.57
N LEU A 489 8.87 -9.80 6.98
CA LEU A 489 7.49 -9.68 7.48
C LEU A 489 6.72 -11.00 7.41
N ARG A 490 7.04 -11.88 6.43
CA ARG A 490 6.50 -13.24 6.37
C ARG A 490 6.80 -14.02 7.65
N HIS A 491 8.05 -14.02 8.10
CA HIS A 491 8.47 -14.72 9.31
C HIS A 491 7.60 -14.38 10.53
N TYR A 492 7.25 -13.10 10.69
CA TYR A 492 6.46 -12.65 11.84
C TYR A 492 4.94 -12.72 11.63
N ALA A 493 4.45 -12.53 10.42
CA ALA A 493 3.02 -12.35 10.16
C ALA A 493 2.31 -13.61 9.67
N TYR A 494 3.03 -14.56 9.07
CA TYR A 494 2.41 -15.66 8.33
C TYR A 494 1.50 -16.54 9.19
N ASP A 495 2.01 -17.05 10.30
CA ASP A 495 1.23 -17.92 11.20
C ASP A 495 0.12 -17.15 11.94
N LEU A 496 0.37 -15.87 12.26
CA LEU A 496 -0.63 -14.98 12.84
C LEU A 496 -1.85 -14.81 11.92
N LEU A 497 -1.60 -14.62 10.63
CA LEU A 497 -2.65 -14.49 9.62
C LEU A 497 -3.34 -15.82 9.35
N LYS A 498 -2.61 -16.93 9.35
CA LYS A 498 -3.13 -18.28 9.13
C LYS A 498 -4.08 -18.74 10.25
N ALA A 499 -3.88 -18.22 11.46
CA ALA A 499 -4.75 -18.51 12.60
C ALA A 499 -6.15 -17.88 12.50
N ILE A 500 -6.39 -16.94 11.55
CA ILE A 500 -7.70 -16.32 11.35
C ILE A 500 -8.62 -17.32 10.62
N PRO A 501 -9.73 -17.77 11.25
CA PRO A 501 -10.58 -18.82 10.71
C PRO A 501 -11.46 -18.30 9.56
N PRO A 502 -11.96 -19.19 8.67
CA PRO A 502 -12.76 -18.83 7.50
C PRO A 502 -14.07 -18.09 7.79
N GLU A 503 -14.61 -18.25 9.00
CA GLU A 503 -15.86 -17.61 9.46
C GLU A 503 -15.64 -16.14 9.88
N ASN A 504 -14.39 -15.74 10.06
CA ASN A 504 -14.06 -14.37 10.45
C ASN A 504 -14.24 -13.40 9.29
N GLU A 505 -14.78 -12.22 9.56
CA GLU A 505 -15.01 -11.15 8.57
C GLU A 505 -13.72 -10.70 7.86
N ASN A 506 -12.57 -10.75 8.55
CA ASN A 506 -11.26 -10.35 8.03
C ASN A 506 -10.52 -11.48 7.28
N TYR A 507 -11.12 -12.66 7.16
CA TYR A 507 -10.46 -13.82 6.53
C TYR A 507 -10.00 -13.55 5.10
N LEU A 508 -10.80 -12.83 4.30
CA LEU A 508 -10.41 -12.48 2.92
C LEU A 508 -9.16 -11.61 2.87
N ALA A 509 -9.06 -10.63 3.78
CA ALA A 509 -7.89 -9.77 3.90
C ALA A 509 -6.66 -10.59 4.35
N ALA A 510 -6.81 -11.44 5.35
CA ALA A 510 -5.75 -12.34 5.81
C ALA A 510 -5.26 -13.28 4.70
N ARG A 511 -6.19 -13.94 3.98
CA ARG A 511 -5.83 -14.81 2.84
C ARG A 511 -5.12 -14.08 1.71
N ARG A 512 -5.51 -12.84 1.44
CA ARG A 512 -4.84 -12.02 0.43
C ARG A 512 -3.37 -11.78 0.79
N LEU A 513 -3.10 -11.41 2.03
CA LEU A 513 -1.75 -11.19 2.54
C LEU A 513 -0.93 -12.49 2.51
N ILE A 514 -1.50 -13.61 2.96
CA ILE A 514 -0.87 -14.94 2.91
C ILE A 514 -0.48 -15.31 1.47
N LYS A 515 -1.37 -15.07 0.49
CA LYS A 515 -1.06 -15.36 -0.93
C LYS A 515 0.17 -14.61 -1.42
N THR A 516 0.35 -13.35 -1.03
CA THR A 516 1.54 -12.57 -1.36
C THR A 516 2.78 -13.14 -0.66
N LEU A 517 2.67 -13.47 0.63
CA LEU A 517 3.78 -13.99 1.42
C LEU A 517 4.25 -15.37 0.97
N ASN A 518 3.38 -16.18 0.36
CA ASN A 518 3.73 -17.52 -0.12
C ASN A 518 4.79 -17.55 -1.23
N TYR A 519 5.07 -16.43 -1.88
CA TYR A 519 6.11 -16.34 -2.91
C TYR A 519 7.52 -16.11 -2.35
N PHE A 520 7.63 -15.89 -1.05
CA PHE A 520 8.93 -15.72 -0.37
C PHE A 520 9.24 -16.95 0.47
N PRO A 521 10.47 -17.47 0.42
CA PRO A 521 10.92 -18.53 1.33
C PRO A 521 10.89 -18.07 2.79
N ASP A 522 10.95 -19.02 3.72
CA ASP A 522 11.20 -18.71 5.12
C ASP A 522 12.61 -18.15 5.31
N ILE A 523 12.76 -17.23 6.24
CA ILE A 523 14.03 -16.60 6.54
C ILE A 523 14.66 -17.24 7.79
N ASP A 524 15.95 -17.47 7.74
CA ASP A 524 16.75 -17.99 8.83
C ASP A 524 16.93 -16.92 9.93
N GLU A 525 16.85 -17.30 11.21
CA GLU A 525 17.09 -16.40 12.35
C GLU A 525 18.47 -15.75 12.34
N GLY A 526 19.49 -16.47 11.85
CA GLY A 526 20.84 -15.91 11.68
C GLY A 526 20.88 -14.78 10.66
N VAL A 527 20.02 -14.82 9.65
CA VAL A 527 19.87 -13.71 8.67
C VAL A 527 19.08 -12.56 9.28
N LEU A 528 18.04 -12.84 10.07
CA LEU A 528 17.29 -11.82 10.82
C LEU A 528 18.19 -11.03 11.77
N ALA A 529 19.13 -11.70 12.40
CA ALA A 529 20.12 -11.07 13.30
C ALA A 529 21.07 -10.10 12.55
N GLU A 530 21.26 -10.27 11.24
CA GLU A 530 22.10 -9.39 10.43
C GLU A 530 21.40 -8.10 9.95
N ILE A 531 20.10 -7.99 10.14
CA ILE A 531 19.40 -6.73 9.87
C ILE A 531 19.92 -5.68 10.84
N PRO A 532 20.49 -4.56 10.34
CA PRO A 532 21.10 -3.55 11.22
C PRO A 532 20.14 -3.06 12.31
N PRO A 533 20.64 -2.77 13.52
CA PRO A 533 19.82 -2.24 14.61
C PRO A 533 19.16 -0.89 14.29
N LEU A 534 19.73 -0.15 13.34
CA LEU A 534 19.22 1.14 12.85
C LEU A 534 18.31 0.99 11.63
N SER A 535 18.03 -0.23 11.16
CA SER A 535 17.12 -0.45 10.03
C SER A 535 15.73 0.11 10.34
N LEU A 536 15.12 0.79 9.36
CA LEU A 536 13.71 1.23 9.44
C LEU A 536 12.74 0.07 9.72
N LEU A 537 13.12 -1.15 9.34
CA LEU A 537 12.31 -2.34 9.58
C LEU A 537 12.24 -2.71 11.07
N ARG A 538 13.27 -2.33 11.86
CA ARG A 538 13.31 -2.59 13.30
C ARG A 538 12.20 -1.91 14.11
N GLU A 539 11.62 -0.83 13.59
CA GLU A 539 10.40 -0.23 14.17
C GLU A 539 9.24 -1.25 14.28
N PHE A 540 9.21 -2.22 13.37
CA PHE A 540 8.11 -3.20 13.29
C PHE A 540 8.47 -4.55 13.91
N ILE A 541 9.70 -5.02 13.67
CA ILE A 541 10.16 -6.35 14.09
C ILE A 541 10.92 -6.36 15.41
N GLY A 542 11.21 -5.19 15.98
CA GLY A 542 11.96 -5.06 17.23
C GLY A 542 13.48 -5.06 17.06
N GLY A 543 14.17 -4.80 18.18
CA GLY A 543 15.61 -4.72 18.23
C GLY A 543 16.19 -3.42 17.64
N CYS A 544 15.40 -2.35 17.59
CA CYS A 544 15.92 -1.00 17.35
C CYS A 544 16.77 -0.57 18.56
N THR A 545 17.96 -0.05 18.29
CA THR A 545 18.87 0.44 19.34
C THR A 545 19.00 1.96 19.38
N ILE A 546 18.21 2.66 18.56
CA ILE A 546 18.11 4.12 18.66
C ILE A 546 17.23 4.38 19.88
N GLU A 547 17.81 4.96 20.93
CA GLU A 547 17.06 5.44 22.07
C GLU A 547 16.13 6.58 21.63
N GLU A 548 14.90 6.58 22.16
CA GLU A 548 14.03 7.74 22.04
C GLU A 548 14.70 8.88 22.82
N ALA A 549 15.13 9.90 22.08
CA ALA A 549 15.85 11.04 22.63
C ALA A 549 14.91 11.95 23.45
#